data_1d680235711a0f13f53ab75d05dfecdc
#
_entry.id   1d680235711a0f13f53ab75d05dfecdc
#
_cell.length_a   1.000
_cell.length_b   1.000
_cell.length_c   1.000
_cell.angle_alpha   90.00
_cell.angle_beta   90.00
_cell.angle_gamma   90.00
#
_symmetry.space_group_name_H-M   'P 1'
#
loop_
_entity.id
_entity.type
_entity.pdbx_description
1 polymer ?
#
loop_
_entity_poly.entity_id
_entity_poly.type
_entity_poly.pdbx_seq_one_letter_code
_entity_poly.pdbx_strand_id
1 'polypeptide(L)'
;ERAFYSLACNHCEHPECLEVCPVNAYTKREKDGVVVHHQEKCIGCGNCIRSCPYGAPRYNPVEKRAEKCSMCWQRLDAGLDPACVKSCPTRALRIIDLATFDDPNAVQFPPGFPRMPGLNPSTRFRQPELPLIVRREDV
;
A
#
# COMPACT_ATOMS: atom_id res chain seq x y z
N GLU A 1 -21.53 3.95 9.91
CA GLU A 1 -20.15 4.14 10.42
C GLU A 1 -19.24 4.49 9.26
N ARG A 2 -18.43 5.56 9.37
CA ARG A 2 -17.50 5.97 8.31
C ARG A 2 -16.08 5.69 8.77
N ALA A 3 -15.33 4.95 7.96
CA ALA A 3 -13.91 4.71 8.17
C ALA A 3 -13.09 5.35 7.05
N PHE A 4 -11.91 5.85 7.40
CA PHE A 4 -10.96 6.39 6.44
C PHE A 4 -9.71 5.52 6.43
N TYR A 5 -9.27 5.11 5.24
CA TYR A 5 -8.08 4.30 5.06
C TYR A 5 -6.97 5.15 4.48
N SER A 6 -5.80 5.13 5.12
CA SER A 6 -4.58 5.65 4.51
C SER A 6 -3.94 4.54 3.70
N LEU A 7 -3.98 4.66 2.38
CA LEU A 7 -3.45 3.67 1.46
C LEU A 7 -2.68 4.33 0.34
N ALA A 8 -1.42 3.93 0.17
CA ALA A 8 -0.60 4.34 -0.96
C ALA A 8 -0.37 3.18 -1.95
N CYS A 9 0.09 2.02 -1.45
CA CYS A 9 0.27 0.79 -2.22
C CYS A 9 0.33 -0.40 -1.26
N ASN A 10 -0.26 -1.51 -1.65
CA ASN A 10 -0.27 -2.73 -0.84
C ASN A 10 0.98 -3.60 -1.01
N HIS A 11 1.86 -3.33 -1.96
CA HIS A 11 3.02 -4.17 -2.28
C HIS A 11 2.67 -5.67 -2.28
N CYS A 12 1.62 -6.03 -3.03
CA CYS A 12 1.02 -7.37 -3.06
C CYS A 12 2.03 -8.50 -3.26
N GLU A 13 1.72 -9.69 -2.73
CA GLU A 13 2.55 -10.88 -2.97
C GLU A 13 2.56 -11.26 -4.45
N HIS A 14 1.39 -11.20 -5.09
CA HIS A 14 1.19 -11.43 -6.52
C HIS A 14 0.73 -10.13 -7.19
N PRO A 15 1.66 -9.21 -7.53
CA PRO A 15 1.29 -7.87 -7.94
C PRO A 15 0.86 -7.83 -9.41
N GLU A 16 -0.44 -7.63 -9.67
CA GLU A 16 -1.00 -7.52 -11.02
C GLU A 16 -0.30 -6.44 -11.86
N CYS A 17 0.12 -5.34 -11.22
CA CYS A 17 0.84 -4.26 -11.92
C CYS A 17 2.18 -4.71 -12.53
N LEU A 18 2.80 -5.76 -11.98
CA LEU A 18 4.01 -6.37 -12.51
C LEU A 18 3.66 -7.25 -13.72
N GLU A 19 2.63 -8.10 -13.59
CA GLU A 19 2.21 -9.05 -14.63
C GLU A 19 1.76 -8.36 -15.93
N VAL A 20 1.04 -7.24 -15.81
CA VAL A 20 0.50 -6.53 -16.97
C VAL A 20 1.46 -5.54 -17.62
N CYS A 21 2.68 -5.41 -17.11
CA CYS A 21 3.63 -4.41 -17.61
C CYS A 21 4.37 -4.92 -18.86
N PRO A 22 4.11 -4.36 -20.05
CA PRO A 22 4.69 -4.87 -21.30
C PRO A 22 6.20 -4.63 -21.43
N VAL A 23 6.76 -3.74 -20.61
CA VAL A 23 8.17 -3.35 -20.64
C VAL A 23 8.94 -3.76 -19.38
N ASN A 24 8.35 -4.60 -18.55
CA ASN A 24 8.96 -5.05 -17.29
C ASN A 24 9.50 -3.91 -16.43
N ALA A 25 8.71 -2.83 -16.29
CA ALA A 25 9.07 -1.68 -15.48
C ALA A 25 8.85 -1.90 -13.97
N TYR A 26 8.42 -3.09 -13.58
CA TYR A 26 8.23 -3.46 -12.17
C TYR A 26 9.13 -4.62 -11.79
N THR A 27 9.63 -4.61 -10.56
CA THR A 27 10.31 -5.74 -9.94
C THR A 27 9.82 -5.92 -8.50
N LYS A 28 9.74 -7.17 -8.04
CA LYS A 28 9.49 -7.50 -6.63
C LYS A 28 10.82 -7.87 -5.98
N ARG A 29 11.16 -7.21 -4.89
CA ARG A 29 12.39 -7.45 -4.15
C ARG A 29 12.21 -8.73 -3.30
N GLU A 30 13.15 -9.66 -3.37
CA GLU A 30 13.09 -10.92 -2.64
C GLU A 30 13.26 -10.72 -1.12
N LYS A 31 14.12 -9.77 -0.72
CA LYS A 31 14.46 -9.59 0.70
C LYS A 31 13.35 -9.00 1.56
N ASP A 32 12.43 -8.23 0.98
CA ASP A 32 11.41 -7.50 1.73
C ASP A 32 10.04 -7.43 1.03
N GLY A 33 9.91 -8.07 -0.14
CA GLY A 33 8.66 -8.12 -0.89
C GLY A 33 8.20 -6.79 -1.49
N VAL A 34 9.02 -5.74 -1.43
CA VAL A 34 8.67 -4.42 -1.97
C VAL A 34 8.59 -4.48 -3.49
N VAL A 35 7.47 -4.03 -4.04
CA VAL A 35 7.28 -3.91 -5.48
C VAL A 35 7.80 -2.55 -5.93
N VAL A 36 8.90 -2.53 -6.65
CA VAL A 36 9.57 -1.32 -7.15
C VAL A 36 9.12 -1.05 -8.58
N HIS A 37 8.87 0.22 -8.88
CA HIS A 37 8.60 0.72 -10.23
C HIS A 37 9.84 1.47 -10.75
N HIS A 38 10.29 1.08 -11.94
CA HIS A 38 11.46 1.65 -12.62
C HIS A 38 10.99 2.68 -13.64
N GLN A 39 11.10 3.95 -13.28
CA GLN A 39 10.65 5.08 -14.10
C GLN A 39 11.32 5.12 -15.47
N GLU A 40 12.59 4.77 -15.54
CA GLU A 40 13.39 4.78 -16.76
C GLU A 40 12.90 3.79 -17.83
N LYS A 41 12.22 2.71 -17.41
CA LYS A 41 11.64 1.71 -18.30
C LYS A 41 10.19 2.01 -18.68
N CYS A 42 9.52 2.87 -17.92
CA CYS A 42 8.10 3.11 -18.08
C CYS A 42 7.77 3.87 -19.36
N ILE A 43 6.86 3.34 -20.18
CA ILE A 43 6.36 3.97 -21.40
C ILE A 43 5.01 4.70 -21.23
N GLY A 44 4.46 4.74 -20.01
CA GLY A 44 3.23 5.46 -19.73
C GLY A 44 1.95 4.81 -20.28
N CYS A 45 1.94 3.53 -20.62
CA CYS A 45 0.80 2.86 -21.26
C CYS A 45 -0.45 2.76 -20.36
N GLY A 46 -0.31 2.91 -19.05
CA GLY A 46 -1.41 2.91 -18.08
C GLY A 46 -2.01 1.54 -17.74
N ASN A 47 -1.45 0.42 -18.21
CA ASN A 47 -1.96 -0.92 -17.90
C ASN A 47 -2.02 -1.17 -16.39
N CYS A 48 -0.95 -0.85 -15.66
CA CYS A 48 -0.87 -1.00 -14.22
C CYS A 48 -1.92 -0.16 -13.46
N ILE A 49 -2.31 1.00 -14.01
CA ILE A 49 -3.33 1.87 -13.42
C ILE A 49 -4.71 1.22 -13.54
N ARG A 50 -5.02 0.66 -14.70
CA ARG A 50 -6.30 -0.01 -14.97
C ARG A 50 -6.45 -1.34 -14.24
N SER A 51 -5.35 -2.07 -14.06
CA SER A 51 -5.38 -3.41 -13.45
C SER A 51 -5.33 -3.40 -11.92
N CYS A 52 -4.84 -2.33 -11.29
CA CYS A 52 -4.76 -2.28 -9.84
C CYS A 52 -6.12 -2.02 -9.19
N PRO A 53 -6.71 -2.99 -8.47
CA PRO A 53 -8.02 -2.80 -7.85
C PRO A 53 -8.01 -1.77 -6.71
N TYR A 54 -6.83 -1.44 -6.22
CA TYR A 54 -6.61 -0.48 -5.12
C TYR A 54 -6.29 0.93 -5.62
N GLY A 55 -6.15 1.13 -6.94
CA GLY A 55 -5.82 2.43 -7.52
C GLY A 55 -4.47 2.99 -7.09
N ALA A 56 -3.50 2.11 -6.74
CA ALA A 56 -2.19 2.55 -6.23
C ALA A 56 -1.32 3.23 -7.29
N PRO A 57 -1.15 2.70 -8.51
CA PRO A 57 -0.43 3.43 -9.56
C PRO A 57 -1.27 4.60 -10.07
N ARG A 58 -0.63 5.75 -10.27
CA ARG A 58 -1.25 6.96 -10.81
C ARG A 58 -0.44 7.48 -11.99
N TYR A 59 -1.11 8.17 -12.91
CA TYR A 59 -0.46 8.78 -14.04
C TYR A 59 0.10 10.16 -13.66
N ASN A 60 1.39 10.38 -13.91
CA ASN A 60 2.02 11.68 -13.82
C ASN A 60 2.01 12.34 -15.22
N PRO A 61 1.24 13.42 -15.42
CA PRO A 61 1.13 14.05 -16.72
C PRO A 61 2.40 14.81 -17.15
N VAL A 62 3.25 15.21 -16.22
CA VAL A 62 4.51 15.90 -16.48
C VAL A 62 5.54 14.91 -17.03
N GLU A 63 5.76 13.82 -16.30
CA GLU A 63 6.70 12.77 -16.68
C GLU A 63 6.12 11.82 -17.74
N LYS A 64 4.81 11.87 -18.00
CA LYS A 64 4.06 10.99 -18.91
C LYS A 64 4.24 9.51 -18.57
N ARG A 65 4.33 9.18 -17.30
CA ARG A 65 4.61 7.84 -16.76
C ARG A 65 3.72 7.53 -15.56
N ALA A 66 3.65 6.25 -15.23
CA ALA A 66 2.98 5.85 -13.99
C ALA A 66 3.90 6.08 -12.78
N GLU A 67 3.31 6.39 -11.66
CA GLU A 67 3.98 6.50 -10.36
C GLU A 67 3.21 5.75 -9.29
N LYS A 68 3.91 5.21 -8.32
CA LYS A 68 3.29 4.62 -7.12
C LYS A 68 4.25 4.68 -5.92
N CYS A 69 3.74 4.37 -4.75
CA CYS A 69 4.55 4.21 -3.55
C CYS A 69 5.73 3.26 -3.80
N SER A 70 6.93 3.70 -3.47
CA SER A 70 8.17 2.92 -3.55
C SER A 70 8.50 2.19 -2.25
N MET A 71 7.67 2.33 -1.19
CA MET A 71 7.99 1.95 0.20
C MET A 71 9.28 2.62 0.70
N CYS A 72 9.74 3.68 0.02
CA CYS A 72 11.03 4.32 0.30
C CYS A 72 12.18 3.30 0.42
N TRP A 73 12.27 2.35 -0.51
CA TRP A 73 13.17 1.20 -0.39
C TRP A 73 14.63 1.60 -0.17
N GLN A 74 15.08 2.74 -0.71
CA GLN A 74 16.43 3.26 -0.44
C GLN A 74 16.64 3.59 1.04
N ARG A 75 15.58 4.09 1.71
CA ARG A 75 15.63 4.33 3.17
C ARG A 75 15.65 3.03 3.95
N LEU A 76 14.84 2.05 3.52
CA LEU A 76 14.86 0.71 4.13
C LEU A 76 16.24 0.07 4.02
N ASP A 77 16.93 0.22 2.88
CA ASP A 77 18.31 -0.26 2.68
C ASP A 77 19.32 0.43 3.61
N ALA A 78 19.05 1.66 4.00
CA ALA A 78 19.85 2.41 4.99
C ALA A 78 19.41 2.17 6.44
N GLY A 79 18.51 1.21 6.70
CA GLY A 79 17.98 0.92 8.05
C GLY A 79 17.05 2.00 8.60
N LEU A 80 16.46 2.82 7.73
CA LEU A 80 15.58 3.92 8.09
C LEU A 80 14.13 3.59 7.73
N ASP A 81 13.19 4.06 8.55
CA ASP A 81 11.76 3.95 8.26
C ASP A 81 11.36 4.71 6.98
N PRO A 82 10.32 4.25 6.26
CA PRO A 82 9.69 5.02 5.21
C PRO A 82 9.30 6.42 5.68
N ALA A 83 9.36 7.41 4.79
CA ALA A 83 9.13 8.82 5.16
C ALA A 83 7.76 9.04 5.81
N CYS A 84 6.70 8.42 5.28
CA CYS A 84 5.34 8.52 5.82
C CYS A 84 5.22 7.93 7.24
N VAL A 85 5.91 6.84 7.53
CA VAL A 85 5.97 6.22 8.87
C VAL A 85 6.70 7.14 9.83
N LYS A 86 7.86 7.64 9.42
CA LYS A 86 8.68 8.56 10.25
C LYS A 86 7.96 9.86 10.58
N SER A 87 7.16 10.38 9.62
CA SER A 87 6.46 11.65 9.77
C SER A 87 5.08 11.54 10.43
N CYS A 88 4.60 10.33 10.70
CA CYS A 88 3.27 10.14 11.29
C CYS A 88 3.28 10.48 12.81
N PRO A 89 2.67 11.59 13.23
CA PRO A 89 2.72 12.02 14.64
C PRO A 89 1.92 11.09 15.55
N THR A 90 0.87 10.46 15.03
CA THR A 90 0.00 9.55 15.78
C THR A 90 0.48 8.10 15.75
N ARG A 91 1.56 7.81 15.00
CA ARG A 91 2.05 6.45 14.75
C ARG A 91 0.99 5.49 14.19
N ALA A 92 0.02 6.04 13.46
CA ALA A 92 -0.99 5.26 12.77
C ALA A 92 -0.40 4.43 11.62
N LEU A 93 0.71 4.88 11.04
CA LEU A 93 1.44 4.15 10.01
C LEU A 93 2.65 3.45 10.65
N ARG A 94 2.82 2.18 10.33
CA ARG A 94 3.94 1.36 10.81
C ARG A 94 4.48 0.49 9.69
N ILE A 95 5.77 0.20 9.73
CA ILE A 95 6.36 -0.89 8.97
C ILE A 95 6.33 -2.14 9.85
N ILE A 96 5.96 -3.27 9.28
CA ILE A 96 5.87 -4.55 9.99
C ILE A 96 6.56 -5.63 9.15
N ASP A 97 7.07 -6.64 9.83
CA ASP A 97 7.50 -7.88 9.21
C ASP A 97 6.33 -8.87 9.26
N LEU A 98 5.81 -9.24 8.10
CA LEU A 98 4.66 -10.14 8.00
C LEU A 98 4.93 -11.55 8.51
N ALA A 99 6.19 -11.98 8.54
CA ALA A 99 6.57 -13.30 9.03
C ALA A 99 6.44 -13.42 10.57
N THR A 100 6.57 -12.29 11.27
CA THR A 100 6.54 -12.23 12.73
C THR A 100 5.36 -11.44 13.27
N PHE A 101 4.58 -10.78 12.39
CA PHE A 101 3.47 -9.93 12.78
C PHE A 101 2.27 -10.76 13.24
N ASP A 102 1.91 -10.60 14.51
CA ASP A 102 0.75 -11.22 15.13
C ASP A 102 -0.07 -10.14 15.87
N ASP A 103 -1.14 -9.67 15.24
CA ASP A 103 -2.12 -8.77 15.83
C ASP A 103 -3.53 -9.25 15.46
N PRO A 104 -4.29 -9.83 16.40
CA PRO A 104 -5.62 -10.36 16.12
C PRO A 104 -6.64 -9.29 15.70
N ASN A 105 -6.37 -8.01 15.97
CA ASN A 105 -7.22 -6.90 15.57
C ASN A 105 -6.86 -6.33 14.19
N ALA A 106 -5.82 -6.85 13.55
CA ALA A 106 -5.42 -6.43 12.22
C ALA A 106 -6.06 -7.32 11.15
N VAL A 107 -6.63 -6.68 10.12
CA VAL A 107 -7.29 -7.37 9.00
C VAL A 107 -6.65 -6.97 7.68
N GLN A 108 -6.64 -7.89 6.73
CA GLN A 108 -6.16 -7.64 5.37
C GLN A 108 -7.19 -6.91 4.52
N PHE A 109 -8.48 -7.21 4.74
CA PHE A 109 -9.61 -6.67 3.98
C PHE A 109 -10.63 -6.06 4.94
N PRO A 110 -10.46 -4.79 5.34
CA PRO A 110 -11.44 -4.13 6.19
C PRO A 110 -12.76 -3.89 5.43
N PRO A 111 -13.87 -3.65 6.14
CA PRO A 111 -15.17 -3.41 5.52
C PRO A 111 -15.12 -2.30 4.46
N GLY A 112 -15.69 -2.55 3.27
CA GLY A 112 -15.69 -1.61 2.15
C GLY A 112 -14.39 -1.56 1.33
N PHE A 113 -13.37 -2.34 1.71
CA PHE A 113 -12.13 -2.45 0.95
C PHE A 113 -12.25 -3.51 -0.15
N PRO A 114 -11.70 -3.30 -1.36
CA PRO A 114 -11.73 -4.29 -2.43
C PRO A 114 -11.10 -5.62 -1.99
N ARG A 115 -11.88 -6.70 -2.07
CA ARG A 115 -11.43 -8.02 -1.63
C ARG A 115 -10.86 -8.82 -2.80
N MET A 116 -9.55 -8.81 -2.91
CA MET A 116 -8.79 -9.50 -3.96
C MET A 116 -7.74 -10.44 -3.34
N PRO A 117 -8.17 -11.59 -2.79
CA PRO A 117 -7.28 -12.51 -2.08
C PRO A 117 -6.17 -13.07 -2.96
N GLY A 118 -6.42 -13.24 -4.26
CA GLY A 118 -5.40 -13.72 -5.22
C GLY A 118 -4.17 -12.82 -5.35
N LEU A 119 -4.29 -11.52 -5.04
CA LEU A 119 -3.17 -10.59 -5.03
C LEU A 119 -2.36 -10.64 -3.73
N ASN A 120 -2.95 -11.19 -2.67
CA ASN A 120 -2.39 -11.25 -1.32
C ASN A 120 -1.72 -9.92 -0.89
N PRO A 121 -2.52 -8.85 -0.63
CA PRO A 121 -1.99 -7.56 -0.20
C PRO A 121 -1.14 -7.67 1.05
N SER A 122 0.02 -7.00 1.09
CA SER A 122 0.91 -7.01 2.26
C SER A 122 0.47 -6.05 3.37
N THR A 123 -0.42 -5.10 3.07
CA THR A 123 -0.94 -4.15 4.08
C THR A 123 -1.88 -4.85 5.06
N ARG A 124 -1.77 -4.46 6.33
CA ARG A 124 -2.70 -4.84 7.40
C ARG A 124 -3.34 -3.58 7.96
N PHE A 125 -4.63 -3.64 8.20
CA PHE A 125 -5.43 -2.54 8.74
C PHE A 125 -5.88 -2.88 10.14
N ARG A 126 -5.53 -2.06 11.11
CA ARG A 126 -6.07 -2.14 12.45
C ARG A 126 -7.31 -1.26 12.54
N GLN A 127 -8.42 -1.84 12.96
CA GLN A 127 -9.61 -1.05 13.22
C GLN A 127 -9.34 -0.15 14.43
N PRO A 128 -9.71 1.14 14.39
CA PRO A 128 -9.62 1.99 15.56
C PRO A 128 -10.55 1.45 16.63
N GLU A 129 -10.07 1.38 17.85
CA GLU A 129 -10.92 1.28 19.03
C GLU A 129 -11.65 2.64 19.13
N LEU A 130 -12.86 2.69 18.59
CA LEU A 130 -13.67 3.90 18.71
C LEU A 130 -14.00 4.09 20.18
N PRO A 131 -13.63 5.24 20.81
CA PRO A 131 -14.20 5.58 22.09
C PRO A 131 -15.73 5.60 21.91
N LEU A 132 -16.45 5.09 22.88
CA LEU A 132 -17.90 5.18 22.93
C LEU A 132 -18.25 6.66 22.77
N ILE A 133 -18.65 7.06 21.57
CA ILE A 133 -19.21 8.39 21.35
C ILE A 133 -20.60 8.32 22.00
N VAL A 134 -20.68 8.84 23.22
CA VAL A 134 -21.97 9.08 23.89
C VAL A 134 -22.74 10.01 22.96
N ARG A 135 -23.80 9.49 22.35
CA ARG A 135 -24.68 10.31 21.52
C ARG A 135 -25.33 11.34 22.44
N ARG A 136 -25.44 12.60 21.99
CA ARG A 136 -26.12 13.65 22.77
C ARG A 136 -27.58 13.32 23.12
N GLU A 137 -28.11 12.26 22.53
CA GLU A 137 -29.46 11.74 22.77
C GLU A 137 -29.56 10.87 24.04
N ASP A 138 -28.39 10.51 24.61
CA ASP A 138 -28.30 9.64 25.80
C ASP A 138 -28.00 10.45 27.09
N VAL A 139 -28.17 11.80 27.08
CA VAL A 139 -27.96 12.71 28.23
C VAL A 139 -29.27 13.44 28.58
#